data_1a15eaf1a918a5222ecb4011ce34bcc6
#
_entry.id   1a15eaf1a918a5222ecb4011ce34bcc6
#
_cell.length_a   1.000
_cell.length_b   1.000
_cell.length_c   1.000
_cell.angle_alpha   90.00
_cell.angle_beta   90.00
_cell.angle_gamma   90.00
#
_symmetry.space_group_name_H-M   'P 1'
#
loop_
_entity.id
_entity.type
_entity.pdbx_description
1 polymer ?
#
loop_
_entity_poly.entity_id
_entity_poly.type
_entity_poly.pdbx_seq_one_letter_code
_entity_poly.pdbx_strand_id
1 'polypeptide(L)'
;MVTVDSQRRVMEDGAVFIEGDRIVDLGATDILAEKYAGADTVVDARGKVVLPGFVSAHNHVGYAVFRGRAEDIGYAPTHRLYLPMSGIITNDERQVIGALAVTELLR
;
A
#
# COMPACT_ATOMS: atom_id res chain seq x y z
N MET A 1 -3.52 -2.16 -15.86
CA MET A 1 -4.28 -2.01 -14.60
C MET A 1 -4.85 -3.34 -14.17
N VAL A 2 -4.84 -3.65 -12.88
CA VAL A 2 -5.45 -4.86 -12.29
C VAL A 2 -6.53 -4.42 -11.31
N THR A 3 -7.77 -4.81 -11.52
CA THR A 3 -8.90 -4.26 -10.75
C THR A 3 -9.13 -4.95 -9.40
N VAL A 4 -8.70 -6.20 -9.26
CA VAL A 4 -8.95 -7.04 -8.06
C VAL A 4 -10.45 -7.08 -7.67
N ASP A 5 -11.33 -6.85 -8.63
CA ASP A 5 -12.77 -6.98 -8.47
C ASP A 5 -13.23 -8.45 -8.57
N SER A 6 -14.52 -8.69 -8.43
CA SER A 6 -15.10 -10.04 -8.54
C SER A 6 -14.83 -10.71 -9.90
N GLN A 7 -14.61 -9.92 -10.95
CA GLN A 7 -14.28 -10.40 -12.29
C GLN A 7 -12.77 -10.60 -12.51
N ARG A 8 -11.93 -10.14 -11.58
CA ARG A 8 -10.44 -10.22 -11.64
C ARG A 8 -9.87 -9.71 -12.96
N ARG A 9 -10.39 -8.59 -13.43
CA ARG A 9 -9.99 -8.02 -14.72
C ARG A 9 -8.55 -7.52 -14.70
N VAL A 10 -7.84 -7.82 -15.79
CA VAL A 10 -6.53 -7.24 -16.09
C VAL A 10 -6.67 -6.46 -17.39
N MET A 11 -6.37 -5.17 -17.35
CA MET A 11 -6.46 -4.27 -18.51
C MET A 11 -5.04 -3.82 -18.86
N GLU A 12 -4.53 -4.21 -20.01
CA GLU A 12 -3.17 -3.85 -20.44
C GLU A 12 -3.04 -2.34 -20.69
N ASP A 13 -4.04 -1.75 -21.33
CA ASP A 13 -4.15 -0.31 -21.57
C ASP A 13 -5.43 0.21 -20.90
N GLY A 14 -5.35 0.44 -19.61
CA GLY A 14 -6.49 0.85 -18.79
C GLY A 14 -6.25 2.18 -18.10
N ALA A 15 -7.31 2.98 -17.99
CA ALA A 15 -7.33 4.21 -17.22
C ALA A 15 -8.37 4.14 -16.11
N VAL A 16 -8.20 4.96 -15.10
CA VAL A 16 -9.15 5.19 -14.01
C VAL A 16 -9.42 6.69 -13.91
N PHE A 17 -10.71 7.04 -13.81
CA PHE A 17 -11.11 8.41 -13.53
C PHE A 17 -11.57 8.53 -12.07
N ILE A 18 -11.00 9.54 -11.38
CA ILE A 18 -11.23 9.80 -9.97
C ILE A 18 -11.80 11.21 -9.82
N GLU A 19 -12.85 11.33 -9.04
CA GLU A 19 -13.43 12.62 -8.67
C GLU A 19 -13.51 12.71 -7.14
N GLY A 20 -12.81 13.68 -6.59
CA GLY A 20 -12.65 13.80 -5.15
C GLY A 20 -11.93 12.58 -4.56
N ASP A 21 -12.61 11.83 -3.71
CA ASP A 21 -12.12 10.60 -3.07
C ASP A 21 -12.68 9.30 -3.70
N ARG A 22 -13.33 9.40 -4.87
CA ARG A 22 -14.05 8.29 -5.49
C ARG A 22 -13.49 7.92 -6.85
N ILE A 23 -13.36 6.62 -7.08
CA ILE A 23 -13.23 6.07 -8.43
C ILE A 23 -14.61 6.11 -9.07
N VAL A 24 -14.76 6.95 -10.11
CA VAL A 24 -16.02 7.17 -10.81
C VAL A 24 -16.13 6.25 -12.02
N ASP A 25 -15.02 6.02 -12.70
CA ASP A 25 -15.01 5.21 -13.92
C ASP A 25 -13.68 4.49 -14.11
N LEU A 26 -13.71 3.38 -14.82
CA LEU A 26 -12.52 2.67 -15.26
C LEU A 26 -12.78 1.98 -16.61
N GLY A 27 -11.82 2.00 -17.48
CA GLY A 27 -11.98 1.48 -18.84
C GLY A 27 -10.71 1.58 -19.67
N ALA A 28 -10.86 1.41 -20.98
CA ALA A 28 -9.77 1.61 -21.92
C ALA A 28 -9.31 3.07 -21.92
N THR A 29 -8.02 3.28 -22.04
CA THR A 29 -7.40 4.62 -21.91
C THR A 29 -7.95 5.61 -22.95
N ASP A 30 -8.12 5.21 -24.19
CA ASP A 30 -8.63 6.06 -25.28
C ASP A 30 -10.07 6.52 -24.99
N ILE A 31 -10.93 5.63 -24.51
CA ILE A 31 -12.32 5.91 -24.18
C ILE A 31 -12.42 6.90 -23.02
N LEU A 32 -11.67 6.66 -21.95
CA LEU A 32 -11.73 7.53 -20.77
C LEU A 32 -11.06 8.89 -21.05
N ALA A 33 -9.99 8.93 -21.81
CA ALA A 33 -9.32 10.16 -22.18
C ALA A 33 -10.22 11.08 -23.01
N GLU A 34 -11.04 10.53 -23.90
CA GLU A 34 -12.04 11.30 -24.65
C GLU A 34 -13.18 11.76 -23.72
N LYS A 35 -13.75 10.83 -22.95
CA LYS A 35 -14.88 11.11 -22.06
C LYS A 35 -14.57 12.16 -21.00
N TYR A 36 -13.37 12.17 -20.49
CA TYR A 36 -12.90 13.04 -19.40
C TYR A 36 -11.74 13.97 -19.84
N ALA A 37 -11.81 14.45 -21.08
CA ALA A 37 -10.80 15.36 -21.63
C ALA A 37 -10.60 16.67 -20.85
N GLY A 38 -11.56 17.02 -19.99
CA GLY A 38 -11.48 18.18 -19.09
C GLY A 38 -10.96 17.89 -17.69
N ALA A 39 -10.31 16.75 -17.45
CA ALA A 39 -9.76 16.43 -16.15
C ALA A 39 -8.64 17.43 -15.75
N ASP A 40 -8.68 17.92 -14.52
CA ASP A 40 -7.72 18.91 -14.00
C ASP A 40 -6.29 18.37 -13.96
N THR A 41 -6.14 17.08 -13.74
CA THR A 41 -4.82 16.42 -13.65
C THR A 41 -4.85 15.07 -14.35
N VAL A 42 -3.85 14.83 -15.18
CA VAL A 42 -3.65 13.54 -15.85
C VAL A 42 -2.30 12.96 -15.42
N VAL A 43 -2.34 11.75 -14.86
CA VAL A 43 -1.13 11.01 -14.45
C VAL A 43 -0.79 9.98 -15.49
N ASP A 44 0.35 10.12 -16.15
CA ASP A 44 0.86 9.11 -17.08
C ASP A 44 1.41 7.89 -16.32
N ALA A 45 0.70 6.78 -16.44
CA ALA A 45 1.06 5.51 -15.82
C ALA A 45 1.66 4.49 -16.80
N ARG A 46 2.12 4.91 -17.98
CA ARG A 46 2.77 4.00 -18.94
C ARG A 46 3.99 3.33 -18.33
N GLY A 47 4.11 2.03 -18.53
CA GLY A 47 5.18 1.21 -17.95
C GLY A 47 5.00 0.92 -16.45
N LYS A 48 3.85 1.27 -15.87
CA LYS A 48 3.53 1.02 -14.46
C LYS A 48 2.33 0.07 -14.33
N VAL A 49 2.18 -0.49 -13.15
CA VAL A 49 1.01 -1.27 -12.78
C VAL A 49 0.14 -0.44 -11.84
N VAL A 50 -1.11 -0.26 -12.19
CA VAL A 50 -2.12 0.37 -11.32
C VAL A 50 -2.91 -0.72 -10.62
N LEU A 51 -2.96 -0.66 -9.30
CA LEU A 51 -3.59 -1.62 -8.40
C LEU A 51 -4.45 -0.87 -7.37
N PRO A 52 -5.50 -1.48 -6.82
CA PRO A 52 -6.08 -0.99 -5.57
C PRO A 52 -5.04 -0.95 -4.45
N GLY A 53 -5.20 -0.05 -3.49
CA GLY A 53 -4.36 0.00 -2.30
C GLY A 53 -4.33 -1.36 -1.58
N PHE A 54 -3.17 -1.75 -1.09
CA PHE A 54 -3.04 -3.01 -0.37
C PHE A 54 -3.70 -2.96 1.00
N VAL A 55 -4.31 -4.07 1.38
CA VAL A 55 -4.88 -4.26 2.72
C VAL A 55 -3.95 -5.18 3.50
N SER A 56 -3.34 -4.64 4.57
CA SER A 56 -2.55 -5.44 5.50
C SER A 56 -3.47 -6.09 6.53
N ALA A 57 -3.78 -7.37 6.33
CA ALA A 57 -4.63 -8.13 7.26
C ALA A 57 -3.87 -8.67 8.49
N HIS A 58 -2.54 -8.62 8.49
CA HIS A 58 -1.69 -9.01 9.60
C HIS A 58 -0.48 -8.08 9.66
N ASN A 59 -0.35 -7.34 10.74
CA ASN A 59 0.77 -6.43 10.95
C ASN A 59 1.15 -6.33 12.43
N HIS A 60 2.44 -6.19 12.69
CA HIS A 60 3.01 -5.93 14.01
C HIS A 60 3.59 -4.52 14.04
N VAL A 61 2.72 -3.51 14.03
CA VAL A 61 3.10 -2.09 13.92
C VAL A 61 4.12 -1.64 14.97
N GLY A 62 4.06 -2.19 16.19
CA GLY A 62 5.02 -1.90 17.25
C GLY A 62 6.43 -2.43 16.99
N TYR A 63 6.65 -3.21 15.95
CA TYR A 63 7.96 -3.77 15.58
C TYR A 63 8.58 -3.08 14.36
N ALA A 64 8.00 -2.00 13.88
CA ALA A 64 8.52 -1.28 12.71
C ALA A 64 9.96 -0.76 12.89
N VAL A 65 10.38 -0.51 14.13
CA VAL A 65 11.76 -0.11 14.48
C VAL A 65 12.80 -1.17 14.12
N PHE A 66 12.39 -2.43 13.98
CA PHE A 66 13.30 -3.55 13.64
C PHE A 66 13.40 -3.82 12.14
N ARG A 67 12.78 -2.98 11.32
CA ARG A 67 12.88 -3.06 9.86
C ARG A 67 14.34 -3.08 9.43
N GLY A 68 14.70 -3.98 8.53
CA GLY A 68 16.07 -4.17 8.08
C GLY A 68 16.98 -4.92 9.06
N ARG A 69 16.46 -5.37 10.21
CA ARG A 69 17.26 -6.09 11.22
C ARG A 69 16.96 -7.58 11.31
N ALA A 70 15.87 -8.02 10.70
CA ALA A 70 15.40 -9.39 10.83
C ALA A 70 15.65 -10.23 9.56
N GLU A 71 15.99 -9.62 8.44
CA GLU A 71 16.10 -10.28 7.14
C GLU A 71 17.15 -11.38 7.12
N ASP A 72 18.29 -11.17 7.79
CA ASP A 72 19.43 -12.09 7.79
C ASP A 72 19.49 -13.00 9.04
N ILE A 73 18.51 -12.90 9.94
CA ILE A 73 18.52 -13.72 11.18
C ILE A 73 18.12 -15.17 10.90
N GLY A 74 17.55 -15.45 9.72
CA GLY A 74 17.09 -16.78 9.34
C GLY A 74 15.80 -17.17 10.04
N TYR A 75 15.67 -18.46 10.38
CA TYR A 75 14.46 -18.98 11.02
C TYR A 75 14.28 -18.39 12.43
N ALA A 76 13.03 -17.99 12.75
CA ALA A 76 12.58 -17.50 14.07
C ALA A 76 13.11 -16.12 14.51
N PRO A 77 12.95 -15.06 13.70
CA PRO A 77 13.31 -13.69 14.12
C PRO A 77 12.54 -13.24 15.38
N THR A 78 11.36 -13.77 15.62
CA THR A 78 10.56 -13.48 16.81
C THR A 78 11.32 -13.82 18.08
N HIS A 79 11.93 -14.99 18.18
CA HIS A 79 12.66 -15.43 19.38
C HIS A 79 14.02 -14.77 19.51
N ARG A 80 14.68 -14.48 18.40
CA ARG A 80 16.06 -13.95 18.41
C ARG A 80 16.13 -12.44 18.52
N LEU A 81 15.13 -11.74 18.05
CA LEU A 81 15.13 -10.29 18.02
C LEU A 81 13.90 -9.70 18.74
N TYR A 82 12.68 -10.02 18.33
CA TYR A 82 11.50 -9.29 18.76
C TYR A 82 11.18 -9.50 20.23
N LEU A 83 11.22 -10.73 20.75
CA LEU A 83 10.92 -10.99 22.16
C LEU A 83 11.98 -10.38 23.08
N PRO A 84 13.29 -10.54 22.88
CA PRO A 84 14.29 -9.88 23.70
C PRO A 84 14.16 -8.36 23.68
N MET A 85 13.95 -7.77 22.50
CA MET A 85 13.85 -6.31 22.38
C MET A 85 12.52 -5.75 22.91
N SER A 86 11.46 -6.54 22.92
CA SER A 86 10.17 -6.08 23.45
C SER A 86 10.19 -5.78 24.94
N GLY A 87 11.12 -6.35 25.67
CA GLY A 87 11.34 -6.04 27.10
C GLY A 87 12.12 -4.76 27.35
N ILE A 88 12.76 -4.19 26.32
CA ILE A 88 13.56 -2.95 26.42
C ILE A 88 12.75 -1.74 25.99
N ILE A 89 11.86 -1.89 25.02
CA ILE A 89 11.04 -0.81 24.47
C ILE A 89 9.89 -0.52 25.44
N THR A 90 9.78 0.72 25.88
CA THR A 90 8.69 1.20 26.74
C THR A 90 7.35 1.25 25.98
N ASN A 91 6.24 1.36 26.69
CA ASN A 91 4.93 1.49 26.06
C ASN A 91 4.80 2.78 25.24
N ASP A 92 5.36 3.88 25.72
CA ASP A 92 5.32 5.17 25.00
C ASP A 92 6.11 5.11 23.70
N GLU A 93 7.30 4.54 23.74
CA GLU A 93 8.10 4.30 22.52
C GLU A 93 7.37 3.39 21.54
N ARG A 94 6.70 2.35 22.03
CA ARG A 94 5.91 1.44 21.20
C ARG A 94 4.72 2.15 20.52
N GLN A 95 4.09 3.10 21.21
CA GLN A 95 3.01 3.92 20.61
C GLN A 95 3.55 4.80 19.48
N VAL A 96 4.68 5.46 19.69
CA VAL A 96 5.32 6.30 18.64
C VAL A 96 5.74 5.47 17.43
N ILE A 97 6.36 4.31 17.66
CA ILE A 97 6.75 3.38 16.59
C ILE A 97 5.52 2.89 15.82
N GLY A 98 4.46 2.54 16.55
CA GLY A 98 3.20 2.11 15.94
C GLY A 98 2.54 3.21 15.10
N ALA A 99 2.51 4.44 15.59
CA ALA A 99 1.98 5.58 14.86
C ALA A 99 2.74 5.84 13.55
N LEU A 100 4.08 5.75 13.57
CA LEU A 100 4.90 5.84 12.37
C LEU A 100 4.53 4.75 11.35
N ALA A 101 4.46 3.50 11.80
CA ALA A 101 4.13 2.37 10.94
C ALA A 101 2.71 2.51 10.32
N VAL A 102 1.73 2.95 11.10
CA VAL A 102 0.36 3.19 10.59
C VAL A 102 0.36 4.32 9.57
N THR A 103 1.12 5.39 9.80
CA THR A 103 1.24 6.50 8.84
C THR A 103 1.80 6.03 7.49
N GLU A 104 2.76 5.09 7.52
CA GLU A 104 3.31 4.50 6.29
C GLU A 104 2.31 3.58 5.58
N LEU A 105 1.45 2.87 6.32
CA LEU A 105 0.40 2.04 5.74
C LEU A 105 -0.73 2.85 5.08
N LEU A 106 -0.89 4.13 5.46
CA LEU A 106 -1.91 5.03 4.93
C LEU A 106 -1.45 5.83 3.70
N ARG A 107 -0.21 5.67 3.29
CA ARG A 107 0.39 6.35 2.12
C ARG A 107 0.34 5.48 0.89
#